data_de9ff73ff69c218b2fec94fcc3840373
#
_entry.id   de9ff73ff69c218b2fec94fcc3840373
#
_cell.length_a   1.000
_cell.length_b   1.000
_cell.length_c   1.000
_cell.angle_alpha   90.00
_cell.angle_beta   90.00
_cell.angle_gamma   90.00
#
_symmetry.space_group_name_H-M   'P 1'
#
loop_
_entity.id
_entity.type
_entity.pdbx_description
1 polymer ?
#
loop_
_entity_poly.entity_id
_entity_poly.type
_entity_poly.pdbx_seq_one_letter_code
_entity_poly.pdbx_strand_id
1 'polypeptide(L)'
;MDLIMNELIGQLVGQIIGALLAGLIAAVSVGGVIWKKLNKNEIQDRRMADLVNLVKSNEDLLHVMACHQLQISCYRAVERGCITFDEKQEIKRLYDQYRAKDWNGPGEIAYQAMDKLPVQDSCD
;
A
#
# COMPACT_ATOMS: atom_id res chain seq x y z
N MET A 1 45.57 56.58 -26.83
CA MET A 1 44.78 55.47 -27.47
C MET A 1 44.95 54.17 -26.76
N ASP A 2 46.14 53.77 -26.34
CA ASP A 2 46.36 52.49 -25.68
C ASP A 2 45.71 52.35 -24.30
N LEU A 3 45.62 53.43 -23.53
CA LEU A 3 44.92 53.49 -22.25
C LEU A 3 43.40 53.27 -22.35
N ILE A 4 42.80 53.82 -23.38
CA ILE A 4 41.34 53.66 -23.63
C ILE A 4 41.02 52.22 -24.09
N MET A 5 41.87 51.67 -24.95
CA MET A 5 41.73 50.30 -25.41
C MET A 5 41.91 49.28 -24.26
N ASN A 6 42.87 49.46 -23.38
CA ASN A 6 43.07 48.61 -22.22
C ASN A 6 41.88 48.67 -21.24
N GLU A 7 41.32 49.85 -21.05
CA GLU A 7 40.15 50.03 -20.20
C GLU A 7 38.91 49.34 -20.78
N LEU A 8 38.69 49.46 -22.09
CA LEU A 8 37.59 48.79 -22.81
C LEU A 8 37.76 47.27 -22.76
N ILE A 9 38.94 46.75 -22.97
CA ILE A 9 39.21 45.32 -22.89
C ILE A 9 39.00 44.81 -21.47
N GLY A 10 39.40 45.52 -20.45
CA GLY A 10 39.17 45.18 -19.04
C GLY A 10 37.66 45.11 -18.70
N GLN A 11 36.87 46.05 -19.18
CA GLN A 11 35.41 46.05 -19.00
C GLN A 11 34.75 44.89 -19.71
N LEU A 12 35.12 44.59 -20.96
CA LEU A 12 34.62 43.46 -21.72
C LEU A 12 34.95 42.14 -21.08
N VAL A 13 36.17 41.95 -20.63
CA VAL A 13 36.61 40.73 -19.94
C VAL A 13 35.84 40.55 -18.62
N GLY A 14 35.67 41.63 -17.87
CA GLY A 14 34.87 41.59 -16.63
C GLY A 14 33.42 41.19 -16.85
N GLN A 15 32.78 41.72 -17.91
CA GLN A 15 31.40 41.35 -18.27
C GLN A 15 31.26 39.89 -18.70
N ILE A 16 32.22 39.37 -19.47
CA ILE A 16 32.21 37.98 -19.92
C ILE A 16 32.44 37.04 -18.73
N ILE A 17 33.34 37.32 -17.84
CA ILE A 17 33.59 36.54 -16.63
C ILE A 17 32.37 36.55 -15.71
N GLY A 18 31.73 37.70 -15.50
CA GLY A 18 30.53 37.83 -14.72
C GLY A 18 29.36 37.03 -15.29
N ALA A 19 29.16 37.06 -16.61
CA ALA A 19 28.14 36.29 -17.29
C ALA A 19 28.40 34.78 -17.18
N LEU A 20 29.63 34.32 -17.30
CA LEU A 20 30.01 32.91 -17.13
C LEU A 20 29.76 32.43 -15.69
N LEU A 21 30.14 33.22 -14.70
CA LEU A 21 29.90 32.91 -13.29
C LEU A 21 28.41 32.85 -12.96
N ALA A 22 27.61 33.80 -13.45
CA ALA A 22 26.17 33.79 -13.27
C ALA A 22 25.51 32.55 -13.90
N GLY A 23 25.98 32.16 -15.09
CA GLY A 23 25.50 30.95 -15.76
C GLY A 23 25.84 29.68 -14.98
N LEU A 24 27.05 29.58 -14.41
CA LEU A 24 27.45 28.46 -13.58
C LEU A 24 26.61 28.35 -12.28
N ILE A 25 26.39 29.47 -11.62
CA ILE A 25 25.57 29.51 -10.39
C ILE A 25 24.11 29.10 -10.72
N ALA A 26 23.55 29.58 -11.81
CA ALA A 26 22.19 29.18 -12.23
C ALA A 26 22.10 27.69 -12.57
N ALA A 27 23.10 27.14 -13.28
CA ALA A 27 23.13 25.72 -13.62
C ALA A 27 23.23 24.83 -12.37
N VAL A 28 24.05 25.18 -11.39
CA VAL A 28 24.17 24.46 -10.12
C VAL A 28 22.85 24.53 -9.33
N SER A 29 22.20 25.67 -9.28
CA SER A 29 20.91 25.85 -8.58
C SER A 29 19.81 25.01 -9.21
N VAL A 30 19.69 25.01 -10.54
CA VAL A 30 18.69 24.20 -11.28
C VAL A 30 18.99 22.72 -11.11
N GLY A 31 20.25 22.30 -11.23
CA GLY A 31 20.67 20.91 -10.99
C GLY A 31 20.35 20.44 -9.59
N GLY A 32 20.58 21.26 -8.57
CA GLY A 32 20.25 20.97 -7.18
C GLY A 32 18.75 20.79 -6.95
N VAL A 33 17.91 21.62 -7.56
CA VAL A 33 16.44 21.51 -7.47
C VAL A 33 15.95 20.24 -8.16
N ILE A 34 16.46 19.93 -9.34
CA ILE A 34 16.12 18.70 -10.08
C ILE A 34 16.55 17.46 -9.27
N TRP A 35 17.75 17.47 -8.72
CA TRP A 35 18.26 16.35 -7.92
C TRP A 35 17.43 16.11 -6.65
N LYS A 36 17.05 17.17 -5.94
CA LYS A 36 16.14 17.08 -4.79
C LYS A 36 14.78 16.51 -5.17
N LYS A 37 14.25 16.92 -6.31
CA LYS A 37 12.94 16.46 -6.80
C LYS A 37 12.98 14.98 -7.19
N LEU A 38 14.03 14.54 -7.87
CA LEU A 38 14.25 13.12 -8.22
C LEU A 38 14.43 12.26 -6.97
N ASN A 39 15.23 12.70 -6.01
CA ASN A 39 15.46 11.99 -4.77
C ASN A 39 14.17 11.87 -3.92
N LYS A 40 13.35 12.92 -3.91
CA LYS A 40 12.04 12.89 -3.24
C LYS A 40 11.08 11.90 -3.87
N ASN A 41 11.06 11.82 -5.20
CA ASN A 41 10.23 10.83 -5.92
C ASN A 41 10.70 9.40 -5.62
N GLU A 42 11.99 9.15 -5.60
CA GLU A 42 12.54 7.83 -5.24
C GLU A 42 12.16 7.41 -3.82
N ILE A 43 12.22 8.34 -2.86
CA ILE A 43 11.80 8.07 -1.47
C ILE A 43 10.30 7.78 -1.41
N GLN A 44 9.47 8.51 -2.16
CA GLN A 44 8.03 8.26 -2.23
C GLN A 44 7.72 6.88 -2.85
N ASP A 45 8.43 6.51 -3.90
CA ASP A 45 8.25 5.20 -4.55
C ASP A 45 8.63 4.06 -3.61
N ARG A 46 9.70 4.20 -2.84
CA ARG A 46 10.08 3.21 -1.81
C ARG A 46 9.04 3.10 -0.71
N ARG A 47 8.52 4.23 -0.21
CA ARG A 47 7.46 4.25 0.80
C ARG A 47 6.18 3.60 0.28
N MET A 48 5.82 3.87 -0.97
CA MET A 48 4.67 3.25 -1.61
C MET A 48 4.84 1.75 -1.74
N ALA A 49 6.02 1.27 -2.15
CA ALA A 49 6.34 -0.15 -2.22
C ALA A 49 6.27 -0.82 -0.85
N ASP A 50 6.80 -0.17 0.19
CA ASP A 50 6.72 -0.67 1.57
C ASP A 50 5.28 -0.75 2.07
N LEU A 51 4.44 0.25 1.77
CA LEU A 51 3.02 0.25 2.10
C LEU A 51 2.27 -0.87 1.37
N VAL A 52 2.53 -1.07 0.09
CA VAL A 52 1.91 -2.17 -0.69
C VAL A 52 2.30 -3.53 -0.10
N ASN A 53 3.56 -3.72 0.26
CA ASN A 53 4.03 -4.96 0.90
C ASN A 53 3.38 -5.18 2.26
N LEU A 54 3.23 -4.12 3.06
CA LEU A 54 2.57 -4.17 4.37
C LEU A 54 1.09 -4.53 4.22
N VAL A 55 0.37 -3.90 3.29
CA VAL A 55 -1.04 -4.20 3.01
C VAL A 55 -1.20 -5.65 2.56
N LYS A 56 -0.33 -6.14 1.68
CA LYS A 56 -0.35 -7.51 1.19
C LYS A 56 -0.11 -8.52 2.31
N SER A 57 0.85 -8.25 3.20
CA SER A 57 1.11 -9.06 4.39
C SER A 57 -0.09 -9.08 5.33
N ASN A 58 -0.75 -7.94 5.54
CA ASN A 58 -1.97 -7.85 6.35
C ASN A 58 -3.15 -8.61 5.73
N GLU A 59 -3.30 -8.57 4.41
CA GLU A 59 -4.32 -9.38 3.70
C GLU A 59 -4.11 -10.87 3.89
N ASP A 60 -2.88 -11.35 3.78
CA ASP A 60 -2.54 -12.75 3.99
C ASP A 60 -2.87 -13.18 5.42
N LEU A 61 -2.52 -12.35 6.41
CA LEU A 61 -2.84 -12.61 7.81
C LEU A 61 -4.35 -12.62 8.06
N LEU A 62 -5.10 -11.66 7.49
CA LEU A 62 -6.55 -11.61 7.59
C LEU A 62 -7.21 -12.83 6.95
N HIS A 63 -6.68 -13.32 5.82
CA HIS A 63 -7.15 -14.55 5.18
C HIS A 63 -7.02 -15.76 6.12
N VAL A 64 -5.84 -15.94 6.72
CA VAL A 64 -5.60 -17.04 7.67
C VAL A 64 -6.53 -16.94 8.87
N MET A 65 -6.68 -15.76 9.45
CA MET A 65 -7.56 -15.52 10.59
C MET A 65 -9.04 -15.75 10.25
N ALA A 66 -9.51 -15.25 9.11
CA ALA A 66 -10.89 -15.44 8.67
C ALA A 66 -11.20 -16.91 8.40
N CYS A 67 -10.30 -17.62 7.73
CA CYS A 67 -10.41 -19.05 7.47
C CYS A 67 -10.47 -19.84 8.78
N HIS A 68 -9.59 -19.55 9.72
CA HIS A 68 -9.56 -20.19 11.03
C HIS A 68 -10.84 -19.94 11.84
N GLN A 69 -11.32 -18.69 11.84
CA GLN A 69 -12.56 -18.32 12.51
C GLN A 69 -13.78 -19.03 11.91
N LEU A 70 -13.85 -19.12 10.59
CA LEU A 70 -14.90 -19.89 9.91
C LEU A 70 -14.85 -21.36 10.30
N GLN A 71 -13.69 -21.96 10.27
CA GLN A 71 -13.51 -23.38 10.65
C GLN A 71 -13.95 -23.63 12.09
N ILE A 72 -13.52 -22.82 13.04
CA ILE A 72 -13.88 -22.99 14.46
C ILE A 72 -15.40 -22.83 14.63
N SER A 73 -15.98 -21.76 14.10
CA SER A 73 -17.41 -21.47 14.28
C SER A 73 -18.29 -22.52 13.63
N CYS A 74 -17.94 -22.94 12.41
CA CYS A 74 -18.71 -23.93 11.67
C CYS A 74 -18.60 -25.33 12.29
N TYR A 75 -17.40 -25.77 12.64
CA TYR A 75 -17.20 -27.12 13.21
C TYR A 75 -17.74 -27.23 14.63
N ARG A 76 -17.76 -26.17 15.43
CA ARG A 76 -18.49 -26.15 16.70
C ARG A 76 -19.98 -26.45 16.52
N ALA A 77 -20.59 -25.81 15.53
CA ALA A 77 -21.98 -26.07 15.20
C ALA A 77 -22.20 -27.50 14.70
N VAL A 78 -21.33 -28.00 13.84
CA VAL A 78 -21.37 -29.38 13.33
C VAL A 78 -21.25 -30.40 14.46
N GLU A 79 -20.35 -30.17 15.42
CA GLU A 79 -20.20 -31.04 16.61
C GLU A 79 -21.47 -31.07 17.48
N ARG A 80 -22.15 -29.93 17.65
CA ARG A 80 -23.44 -29.88 18.36
C ARG A 80 -24.55 -30.52 17.57
N GLY A 81 -24.46 -30.57 16.24
CA GLY A 81 -25.49 -31.10 15.36
C GLY A 81 -26.63 -30.15 15.05
N CYS A 82 -26.58 -28.92 15.50
CA CYS A 82 -27.57 -27.88 15.23
C CYS A 82 -26.97 -26.49 15.29
N ILE A 83 -27.71 -25.50 14.78
CA ILE A 83 -27.28 -24.09 14.80
C ILE A 83 -28.50 -23.20 15.07
N THR A 84 -28.30 -22.11 15.82
CA THR A 84 -29.31 -21.07 15.97
C THR A 84 -29.36 -20.16 14.76
N PHE A 85 -30.47 -19.50 14.54
CA PHE A 85 -30.62 -18.55 13.44
C PHE A 85 -29.60 -17.41 13.52
N ASP A 86 -29.40 -16.85 14.71
CA ASP A 86 -28.45 -15.75 14.93
C ASP A 86 -27.00 -16.17 14.62
N GLU A 87 -26.58 -17.35 15.10
CA GLU A 87 -25.27 -17.90 14.80
C GLU A 87 -25.08 -18.12 13.30
N LYS A 88 -26.09 -18.64 12.63
CA LYS A 88 -26.05 -18.85 11.17
C LYS A 88 -25.89 -17.53 10.42
N GLN A 89 -26.56 -16.46 10.86
CA GLN A 89 -26.44 -15.15 10.25
C GLN A 89 -25.05 -14.55 10.44
N GLU A 90 -24.46 -14.69 11.61
CA GLU A 90 -23.09 -14.22 11.89
C GLU A 90 -22.05 -14.96 11.06
N ILE A 91 -22.15 -16.26 10.99
CA ILE A 91 -21.24 -17.09 10.17
C ILE A 91 -21.41 -16.75 8.69
N LYS A 92 -22.64 -16.55 8.23
CA LYS A 92 -22.91 -16.15 6.85
C LYS A 92 -22.28 -14.80 6.51
N ARG A 93 -22.33 -13.82 7.39
CA ARG A 93 -21.67 -12.53 7.18
C ARG A 93 -20.16 -12.69 7.00
N LEU A 94 -19.52 -13.48 7.84
CA LEU A 94 -18.09 -13.76 7.74
C LEU A 94 -17.77 -14.50 6.43
N TYR A 95 -18.59 -15.49 6.08
CA TYR A 95 -18.43 -16.25 4.84
C TYR A 95 -18.60 -15.37 3.59
N ASP A 96 -19.59 -14.47 3.58
CA ASP A 96 -19.82 -13.56 2.45
C ASP A 96 -18.62 -12.62 2.26
N GLN A 97 -18.00 -12.11 3.34
CA GLN A 97 -16.77 -11.32 3.28
C GLN A 97 -15.58 -12.16 2.80
N TYR A 98 -15.49 -13.39 3.24
CA TYR A 98 -14.47 -14.34 2.82
C TYR A 98 -14.57 -14.60 1.31
N ARG A 99 -15.76 -14.82 0.80
CA ARG A 99 -16.03 -15.03 -0.63
C ARG A 99 -15.85 -13.76 -1.47
N ALA A 100 -16.14 -12.60 -0.94
CA ALA A 100 -15.93 -11.32 -1.62
C ALA A 100 -14.46 -11.06 -1.94
N LYS A 101 -13.55 -11.69 -1.21
CA LYS A 101 -12.10 -11.66 -1.45
C LYS A 101 -11.61 -12.79 -2.39
N ASP A 102 -12.51 -13.53 -3.00
CA ASP A 102 -12.22 -14.72 -3.82
C ASP A 102 -11.43 -15.81 -3.07
N TRP A 103 -11.51 -15.82 -1.77
CA TRP A 103 -10.93 -16.86 -0.94
C TRP A 103 -11.79 -18.13 -0.98
N ASN A 104 -11.15 -19.28 -1.00
CA ASN A 104 -11.80 -20.58 -1.03
C ASN A 104 -10.97 -21.60 -0.24
N GLY A 105 -11.42 -22.84 -0.22
CA GLY A 105 -10.72 -23.94 0.43
C GLY A 105 -11.32 -24.33 1.77
N PRO A 106 -10.51 -24.46 2.87
CA PRO A 106 -11.01 -25.02 4.13
C PRO A 106 -12.18 -24.26 4.77
N GLY A 107 -12.22 -22.94 4.63
CA GLY A 107 -13.33 -22.12 5.12
C GLY A 107 -14.64 -22.41 4.38
N GLU A 108 -14.58 -22.62 3.09
CA GLU A 108 -15.74 -22.99 2.27
C GLU A 108 -16.27 -24.39 2.64
N ILE A 109 -15.39 -25.34 2.82
CA ILE A 109 -15.74 -26.71 3.24
C ILE A 109 -16.42 -26.69 4.59
N ALA A 110 -15.90 -25.96 5.55
CA ALA A 110 -16.47 -25.81 6.88
C ALA A 110 -17.87 -25.16 6.82
N TYR A 111 -18.03 -24.11 6.01
CA TYR A 111 -19.30 -23.43 5.82
C TYR A 111 -20.35 -24.37 5.21
N GLN A 112 -19.99 -25.12 4.19
CA GLN A 112 -20.91 -26.09 3.56
C GLN A 112 -21.36 -27.17 4.52
N ALA A 113 -20.50 -27.64 5.39
CA ALA A 113 -20.84 -28.61 6.43
C ALA A 113 -21.84 -28.01 7.45
N MET A 114 -21.62 -26.75 7.86
CA MET A 114 -22.52 -26.02 8.76
C MET A 114 -23.87 -25.74 8.13
N ASP A 115 -23.89 -25.38 6.85
CA ASP A 115 -25.13 -24.98 6.14
C ASP A 115 -26.15 -26.12 6.04
N LYS A 116 -25.74 -27.35 6.18
CA LYS A 116 -26.60 -28.55 6.20
C LYS A 116 -27.24 -28.83 7.55
N LEU A 117 -26.87 -28.11 8.60
CA LEU A 117 -27.37 -28.32 9.93
C LEU A 117 -28.80 -27.78 10.09
N PRO A 118 -29.65 -28.44 10.92
CA PRO A 118 -30.96 -27.91 11.25
C PRO A 118 -30.84 -26.62 12.07
N VAL A 119 -31.67 -25.64 11.73
CA VAL A 119 -31.78 -24.39 12.49
C VAL A 119 -32.77 -24.60 13.61
N GLN A 120 -32.39 -24.31 14.84
CA GLN A 120 -33.19 -24.44 16.04
C GLN A 120 -33.19 -23.14 16.84
N ASP A 121 -34.21 -22.92 17.67
CA ASP A 121 -34.26 -21.73 18.51
C ASP A 121 -33.21 -21.75 19.63
N SER A 122 -32.81 -22.94 20.08
CA SER A 122 -31.75 -23.16 21.05
C SER A 122 -31.00 -24.45 20.73
N CYS A 123 -29.71 -24.44 20.88
CA CYS A 123 -28.81 -25.57 20.64
C CYS A 123 -28.00 -25.95 21.90
N ASP A 124 -28.58 -25.86 23.06
CA ASP A 124 -27.93 -26.23 24.33
C ASP A 124 -27.97 -27.75 24.59
#